data_e535f2510f335011ad7007b90b72a505
#
_entry.id   e535f2510f335011ad7007b90b72a505
#
_cell.length_a   1.000
_cell.length_b   1.000
_cell.length_c   1.000
_cell.angle_alpha   90.00
_cell.angle_beta   90.00
_cell.angle_gamma   90.00
#
_symmetry.space_group_name_H-M   'P 1'
#
loop_
_entity.id
_entity.type
_entity.pdbx_description
1 polymer ?
#
loop_
_entity_poly.entity_id
_entity_poly.type
_entity_poly.pdbx_seq_one_letter_code
_entity_poly.pdbx_strand_id
1 'polypeptide(L)'
;MIKMDRQKFIRPDRQMVRISREKLIIPEREAATQRMLAGQQRETKTADIAKTEKTANENIAEAVNAANKNIENAVNTAATEHLQTKQPEIAEAVNKPENSIILACEIDEVINYALVHNGASVVRDICIKNTSETERNALLLKICSDDELMEDFVCGIEALQTGEELHFRNLDLTFHVGYLASITEKFSGQLTVTVLDGETVLASEKINITVMAFDEFPGFQYTPELLTSFAMPNHPAVVSLIQLASKYLEKWTGDPSLDGYQSGDQERVKNMAAAAYAAIQQKNITYASTASFEACGQRVRLADAVLEQHFGNCMDLTLLYTACLEAMDLNPFMVVVEGHIFAGVWLVDGVFADILVDDPSQLEKRMAKGIQELTVVECTAMCSGQNVSFDEAAAMAKRRVSNYGKFYFAIDVKRARSRGIRPLPIRVQTANGFEVLHEDRKEKEVTGGSDSKIEIFDFSDCTEKAQVTKLTQWER
;
A
#
# COMPACT_ATOMS: atom_id res chain seq x y z
N MET A 1 16.39 -20.07 11.16
CA MET A 1 16.13 -19.27 12.37
C MET A 1 16.76 -17.91 12.15
N ILE A 2 16.05 -16.97 11.50
CA ILE A 2 16.56 -15.64 11.22
C ILE A 2 15.90 -14.72 12.24
N LYS A 3 16.71 -14.20 13.18
CA LYS A 3 16.27 -13.19 14.15
C LYS A 3 16.00 -11.90 13.41
N MET A 4 14.80 -11.33 13.57
CA MET A 4 14.53 -9.94 13.19
C MET A 4 15.48 -9.03 13.97
N ASP A 5 16.21 -8.21 13.28
CA ASP A 5 17.02 -7.17 13.93
C ASP A 5 16.09 -6.01 14.30
N ARG A 6 15.74 -5.94 15.59
CA ARG A 6 14.78 -4.98 16.15
C ARG A 6 15.29 -3.54 16.21
N GLN A 7 16.55 -3.29 15.85
CA GLN A 7 17.20 -1.99 16.13
C GLN A 7 17.24 -1.01 14.96
N LYS A 8 16.76 -1.37 13.78
CA LYS A 8 16.79 -0.45 12.65
C LYS A 8 15.37 -0.02 12.29
N PHE A 9 15.10 1.25 12.45
CA PHE A 9 13.96 2.02 11.92
C PHE A 9 12.82 2.37 12.86
N ILE A 10 13.12 3.22 13.83
CA ILE A 10 12.11 4.05 14.51
C ILE A 10 12.36 5.50 14.06
N ARG A 11 11.44 6.09 13.32
CA ARG A 11 11.43 7.53 13.09
C ARG A 11 10.72 8.22 14.26
N PRO A 12 11.19 9.40 14.75
CA PRO A 12 10.61 10.05 15.94
C PRO A 12 9.13 10.45 15.78
N ASP A 13 8.64 10.70 14.55
CA ASP A 13 7.31 11.26 14.30
C ASP A 13 6.33 10.37 13.53
N ARG A 14 6.82 9.27 12.93
CA ARG A 14 5.96 8.24 12.34
C ARG A 14 6.66 6.90 12.53
N GLN A 15 6.15 6.07 13.44
CA GLN A 15 6.62 4.69 13.59
C GLN A 15 6.22 3.89 12.35
N MET A 16 7.13 3.76 11.40
CA MET A 16 6.98 2.83 10.27
C MET A 16 7.84 1.61 10.51
N VAL A 17 7.22 0.44 10.51
CA VAL A 17 7.94 -0.84 10.59
C VAL A 17 8.32 -1.25 9.18
N ARG A 18 9.61 -1.26 8.87
CA ARG A 18 10.14 -1.83 7.63
C ARG A 18 10.42 -3.31 7.81
N ILE A 19 9.79 -4.11 6.98
CA ILE A 19 10.04 -5.55 6.89
C ILE A 19 11.01 -5.79 5.74
N SER A 20 12.09 -6.55 5.97
CA SER A 20 13.08 -6.82 4.91
C SER A 20 12.44 -7.63 3.77
N ARG A 21 12.82 -7.30 2.52
CA ARG A 21 12.36 -7.96 1.28
C ARG A 21 12.40 -9.49 1.34
N GLU A 22 13.34 -10.06 2.06
CA GLU A 22 13.55 -11.51 2.11
C GLU A 22 12.46 -12.30 2.84
N LYS A 23 11.62 -11.66 3.66
CA LYS A 23 10.55 -12.33 4.42
C LYS A 23 9.17 -12.29 3.78
N LEU A 24 8.98 -11.45 2.76
CA LEU A 24 7.71 -11.26 2.07
C LEU A 24 7.64 -11.89 0.68
N ILE A 25 8.65 -12.66 0.30
CA ILE A 25 8.57 -13.53 -0.88
C ILE A 25 7.63 -14.68 -0.52
N ILE A 26 6.41 -14.59 -1.02
CA ILE A 26 5.40 -15.64 -0.86
C ILE A 26 5.74 -16.76 -1.84
N PRO A 27 6.09 -17.96 -1.38
CA PRO A 27 6.33 -19.08 -2.27
C PRO A 27 5.04 -19.42 -3.02
N GLU A 28 5.07 -19.30 -4.34
CA GLU A 28 4.00 -19.76 -5.20
C GLU A 28 3.75 -21.26 -5.04
N ARG A 29 2.50 -21.64 -5.03
CA ARG A 29 1.98 -22.93 -5.48
C ARG A 29 1.63 -24.05 -4.51
N GLU A 30 1.98 -24.08 -3.26
CA GLU A 30 1.68 -25.33 -2.50
C GLU A 30 0.34 -25.35 -1.76
N ALA A 31 -0.20 -24.21 -1.37
CA ALA A 31 -1.39 -24.20 -0.51
C ALA A 31 -2.74 -24.30 -1.25
N ALA A 32 -2.82 -23.85 -2.50
CA ALA A 32 -4.08 -23.91 -3.28
C ALA A 32 -4.29 -25.26 -3.95
N THR A 33 -3.22 -25.95 -4.34
CA THR A 33 -3.28 -27.21 -5.11
C THR A 33 -3.58 -28.43 -4.25
N GLN A 34 -3.15 -28.42 -2.98
CA GLN A 34 -3.39 -29.58 -2.10
C GLN A 34 -4.83 -29.74 -1.63
N ARG A 35 -5.67 -28.72 -1.72
CA ARG A 35 -7.07 -28.78 -1.27
C ARG A 35 -8.08 -29.20 -2.36
N MET A 36 -7.73 -29.03 -3.63
CA MET A 36 -8.59 -29.50 -4.74
C MET A 36 -8.42 -30.97 -5.08
N LEU A 37 -7.37 -31.64 -4.61
CA LEU A 37 -7.05 -33.04 -4.95
C LEU A 37 -7.59 -34.09 -3.96
N ALA A 38 -8.24 -33.67 -2.88
CA ALA A 38 -8.79 -34.60 -1.90
C ALA A 38 -10.19 -35.15 -2.25
N GLY A 39 -10.72 -34.83 -3.41
CA GLY A 39 -12.06 -35.27 -3.81
C GLY A 39 -12.16 -35.62 -5.29
N GLN A 40 -11.58 -36.66 -5.73
CA GLN A 40 -12.16 -37.57 -6.75
C GLN A 40 -11.15 -38.63 -7.20
N GLN A 41 -11.42 -39.86 -6.81
CA GLN A 41 -10.84 -41.09 -7.37
C GLN A 41 -11.15 -41.16 -8.87
N ARG A 42 -10.15 -41.15 -9.72
CA ARG A 42 -10.12 -41.77 -11.03
C ARG A 42 -8.66 -42.10 -11.41
N GLU A 43 -8.20 -43.17 -10.87
CA GLU A 43 -7.08 -43.96 -11.44
C GLU A 43 -7.54 -44.53 -12.77
N THR A 44 -6.94 -44.12 -13.89
CA THR A 44 -6.64 -44.90 -15.11
C THR A 44 -6.36 -44.06 -16.36
N LYS A 45 -5.97 -42.77 -16.22
CA LYS A 45 -5.51 -42.02 -17.41
C LYS A 45 -4.20 -41.25 -17.23
N THR A 46 -3.52 -41.44 -16.13
CA THR A 46 -2.36 -40.61 -15.71
C THR A 46 -1.03 -41.01 -16.32
N ALA A 47 -0.87 -42.24 -16.84
CA ALA A 47 0.41 -42.71 -17.38
C ALA A 47 0.73 -42.15 -18.79
N ASP A 48 -0.29 -41.93 -19.63
CA ASP A 48 -0.06 -41.42 -21.00
C ASP A 48 0.09 -39.91 -21.04
N ILE A 49 -0.55 -39.20 -20.13
CA ILE A 49 -0.41 -37.73 -20.03
C ILE A 49 0.97 -37.33 -19.49
N ALA A 50 1.46 -38.01 -18.46
CA ALA A 50 2.80 -37.76 -17.89
C ALA A 50 3.94 -37.99 -18.89
N LYS A 51 3.77 -38.97 -19.82
CA LYS A 51 4.76 -39.24 -20.86
C LYS A 51 4.76 -38.16 -21.95
N THR A 52 3.59 -37.64 -22.28
CA THR A 52 3.45 -36.56 -23.27
C THR A 52 3.96 -35.21 -22.71
N GLU A 53 3.70 -34.92 -21.43
CA GLU A 53 4.21 -33.72 -20.75
C GLU A 53 5.73 -33.75 -20.57
N LYS A 54 6.32 -34.91 -20.28
CA LYS A 54 7.78 -35.05 -20.19
C LYS A 54 8.46 -34.76 -21.52
N THR A 55 7.92 -35.30 -22.63
CA THR A 55 8.45 -35.05 -23.97
C THR A 55 8.26 -33.60 -24.42
N ALA A 56 7.13 -32.97 -24.07
CA ALA A 56 6.89 -31.55 -24.36
C ALA A 56 7.86 -30.63 -23.56
N ASN A 57 8.13 -30.94 -22.30
CA ASN A 57 9.07 -30.18 -21.48
C ASN A 57 10.53 -30.33 -21.93
N GLU A 58 10.92 -31.52 -22.39
CA GLU A 58 12.25 -31.76 -22.98
C GLU A 58 12.43 -30.97 -24.28
N ASN A 59 11.43 -30.93 -25.14
CA ASN A 59 11.45 -30.14 -26.39
C ASN A 59 11.46 -28.61 -26.13
N ILE A 60 10.77 -28.14 -25.09
CA ILE A 60 10.79 -26.72 -24.68
C ILE A 60 12.16 -26.36 -24.11
N ALA A 61 12.77 -27.21 -23.30
CA ALA A 61 14.11 -26.99 -22.77
C ALA A 61 15.19 -26.92 -23.86
N GLU A 62 15.09 -27.79 -24.89
CA GLU A 62 15.98 -27.73 -26.05
C GLU A 62 15.78 -26.46 -26.88
N ALA A 63 14.53 -26.03 -27.10
CA ALA A 63 14.22 -24.78 -27.80
C ALA A 63 14.71 -23.53 -27.07
N VAL A 64 14.58 -23.49 -25.75
CA VAL A 64 15.08 -22.39 -24.90
C VAL A 64 16.60 -22.33 -24.91
N ASN A 65 17.29 -23.48 -24.84
CA ASN A 65 18.74 -23.54 -24.91
C ASN A 65 19.27 -23.11 -26.31
N ALA A 66 18.58 -23.46 -27.37
CA ALA A 66 18.91 -23.02 -28.72
C ALA A 66 18.71 -21.51 -28.91
N ALA A 67 17.63 -20.95 -28.34
CA ALA A 67 17.35 -19.52 -28.36
C ALA A 67 18.40 -18.72 -27.56
N ASN A 68 18.78 -19.18 -26.38
CA ASN A 68 19.81 -18.55 -25.54
C ASN A 68 21.17 -18.55 -26.22
N LYS A 69 21.54 -19.63 -26.90
CA LYS A 69 22.79 -19.72 -27.66
C LYS A 69 22.82 -18.76 -28.87
N ASN A 70 21.66 -18.53 -29.49
CA ASN A 70 21.53 -17.55 -30.58
C ASN A 70 21.63 -16.10 -30.06
N ILE A 71 21.08 -15.82 -28.88
CA ILE A 71 21.20 -14.50 -28.22
C ILE A 71 22.66 -14.23 -27.81
N GLU A 72 23.35 -15.21 -27.24
CA GLU A 72 24.77 -15.10 -26.86
C GLU A 72 25.65 -14.82 -28.08
N ASN A 73 25.41 -15.52 -29.20
CA ASN A 73 26.10 -15.28 -30.46
C ASN A 73 25.81 -13.88 -31.04
N ALA A 74 24.54 -13.42 -30.98
CA ALA A 74 24.15 -12.10 -31.45
C ALA A 74 24.80 -10.97 -30.62
N VAL A 75 24.86 -11.12 -29.29
CA VAL A 75 25.50 -10.17 -28.37
C VAL A 75 27.02 -10.10 -28.63
N ASN A 76 27.67 -11.25 -28.83
CA ASN A 76 29.10 -11.31 -29.12
C ASN A 76 29.43 -10.72 -30.50
N THR A 77 28.55 -10.87 -31.51
CA THR A 77 28.71 -10.28 -32.84
C THR A 77 28.57 -8.76 -32.80
N ALA A 78 27.55 -8.26 -32.07
CA ALA A 78 27.33 -6.82 -31.88
C ALA A 78 28.47 -6.15 -31.11
N ALA A 79 29.06 -6.83 -30.11
CA ALA A 79 30.19 -6.35 -29.36
C ALA A 79 31.47 -6.26 -30.20
N THR A 80 31.61 -7.12 -31.24
CA THR A 80 32.82 -7.13 -32.11
C THR A 80 32.71 -6.09 -33.24
N GLU A 81 31.49 -5.78 -33.73
CA GLU A 81 31.27 -4.74 -34.75
C GLU A 81 31.39 -3.31 -34.23
N HIS A 82 31.15 -3.06 -32.94
CA HIS A 82 31.33 -1.74 -32.32
C HIS A 82 32.78 -1.35 -32.00
N LEU A 83 33.75 -2.25 -32.17
CA LEU A 83 35.18 -1.99 -31.90
C LEU A 83 35.99 -1.59 -33.13
N GLN A 84 35.41 -1.45 -34.33
CA GLN A 84 36.09 -1.11 -35.57
C GLN A 84 35.51 0.07 -36.34
N THR A 85 35.15 1.18 -35.70
CA THR A 85 34.92 2.42 -36.44
C THR A 85 35.51 3.62 -35.72
N LYS A 86 36.73 3.95 -36.23
CA LYS A 86 37.35 5.28 -36.34
C LYS A 86 37.22 6.27 -35.17
N GLN A 87 38.35 6.47 -34.48
CA GLN A 87 38.72 7.76 -33.93
C GLN A 87 38.76 8.84 -35.04
N PRO A 88 38.25 10.04 -34.77
CA PRO A 88 39.00 11.24 -35.08
C PRO A 88 39.45 11.93 -33.78
N GLU A 89 40.74 12.25 -33.72
CA GLU A 89 41.30 13.21 -32.83
C GLU A 89 40.56 14.55 -32.96
N ILE A 90 39.91 14.98 -31.90
CA ILE A 90 39.77 16.39 -31.58
C ILE A 90 40.03 16.50 -30.09
N ALA A 91 41.25 16.99 -29.77
CA ALA A 91 41.60 17.44 -28.45
C ALA A 91 40.82 18.73 -28.17
N GLU A 92 39.72 18.62 -27.47
CA GLU A 92 39.20 19.71 -26.64
C GLU A 92 39.29 19.24 -25.20
N ALA A 93 40.15 19.89 -24.47
CA ALA A 93 40.24 19.80 -23.02
C ALA A 93 38.91 20.28 -22.44
N VAL A 94 37.97 19.37 -22.28
CA VAL A 94 36.83 19.58 -21.38
C VAL A 94 37.42 19.50 -19.97
N ASN A 95 37.67 20.68 -19.38
CA ASN A 95 37.83 20.82 -17.95
C ASN A 95 36.63 20.06 -17.30
N LYS A 96 36.87 18.87 -16.75
CA LYS A 96 35.98 18.31 -15.75
C LYS A 96 35.89 19.37 -14.65
N PRO A 97 34.71 19.92 -14.35
CA PRO A 97 34.60 20.74 -13.16
C PRO A 97 35.05 19.86 -11.99
N GLU A 98 36.04 20.32 -11.23
CA GLU A 98 36.35 19.73 -9.93
C GLU A 98 34.99 19.56 -9.23
N ASN A 99 34.62 18.30 -8.92
CA ASN A 99 33.39 18.01 -8.21
C ASN A 99 33.47 18.68 -6.82
N SER A 100 33.13 19.95 -6.76
CA SER A 100 33.20 20.75 -5.56
C SER A 100 31.95 20.50 -4.64
N ILE A 101 30.95 19.79 -5.15
CA ILE A 101 29.76 19.40 -4.43
C ILE A 101 29.55 17.88 -4.60
N ILE A 102 29.39 17.18 -3.49
CA ILE A 102 28.93 15.79 -3.44
C ILE A 102 27.44 15.82 -3.18
N LEU A 103 26.66 15.15 -4.03
CA LEU A 103 25.23 14.94 -3.90
C LEU A 103 24.97 13.45 -3.66
N ALA A 104 24.20 13.12 -2.64
CA ALA A 104 23.73 11.77 -2.37
C ALA A 104 22.24 11.79 -2.06
N CYS A 105 21.45 10.97 -2.78
CA CYS A 105 19.99 10.96 -2.68
C CYS A 105 19.48 9.62 -2.18
N GLU A 106 18.69 9.64 -1.11
CA GLU A 106 17.88 8.51 -0.67
C GLU A 106 16.41 8.83 -0.93
N ILE A 107 15.92 8.35 -2.07
CA ILE A 107 14.55 8.58 -2.56
C ILE A 107 13.86 7.23 -2.71
N ASP A 108 12.55 7.16 -2.39
CA ASP A 108 11.77 5.95 -2.58
C ASP A 108 11.61 5.62 -4.06
N GLU A 109 11.95 4.38 -4.43
CA GLU A 109 11.89 3.91 -5.82
C GLU A 109 10.46 3.74 -6.35
N VAL A 110 9.43 3.92 -5.51
CA VAL A 110 8.04 3.67 -5.85
C VAL A 110 7.18 4.88 -5.50
N ILE A 111 6.40 5.31 -6.47
CA ILE A 111 5.41 6.37 -6.33
C ILE A 111 4.06 5.85 -6.81
N ASN A 112 3.00 6.09 -6.04
CA ASN A 112 1.63 5.84 -6.47
C ASN A 112 0.64 6.82 -5.83
N TYR A 113 -0.60 6.79 -6.31
CA TYR A 113 -1.66 7.63 -5.80
C TYR A 113 -1.85 7.49 -4.28
N ALA A 114 -1.88 6.25 -3.76
CA ALA A 114 -2.15 6.00 -2.34
C ALA A 114 -1.08 6.61 -1.42
N LEU A 115 0.21 6.55 -1.80
CA LEU A 115 1.31 7.18 -1.07
C LEU A 115 1.13 8.71 -1.03
N VAL A 116 0.97 9.33 -2.19
CA VAL A 116 0.82 10.79 -2.32
C VAL A 116 -0.44 11.29 -1.61
N HIS A 117 -1.58 10.62 -1.82
CA HIS A 117 -2.86 10.94 -1.17
C HIS A 117 -2.77 10.92 0.36
N ASN A 118 -1.91 10.10 0.91
CA ASN A 118 -1.69 9.98 2.36
C ASN A 118 -0.47 10.78 2.85
N GLY A 119 0.11 11.64 2.03
CA GLY A 119 1.20 12.53 2.40
C GLY A 119 2.49 11.77 2.78
N ALA A 120 2.73 10.62 2.17
CA ALA A 120 3.99 9.91 2.36
C ALA A 120 5.09 10.67 1.61
N SER A 121 6.17 11.05 2.33
CA SER A 121 7.32 11.67 1.68
C SER A 121 8.07 10.64 0.85
N VAL A 122 8.33 10.97 -0.40
CA VAL A 122 9.14 10.17 -1.33
C VAL A 122 10.63 10.40 -1.07
N VAL A 123 11.00 11.60 -0.65
CA VAL A 123 12.39 11.97 -0.32
C VAL A 123 12.68 11.58 1.13
N ARG A 124 13.64 10.68 1.33
CA ARG A 124 14.09 10.26 2.67
C ARG A 124 15.20 11.13 3.17
N ASP A 125 16.22 11.31 2.35
CA ASP A 125 17.35 12.17 2.64
C ASP A 125 18.02 12.59 1.33
N ILE A 126 18.30 13.88 1.18
CA ILE A 126 19.19 14.41 0.17
C ILE A 126 20.31 15.09 0.92
N CYS A 127 21.52 14.56 0.80
CA CYS A 127 22.72 15.09 1.41
C CYS A 127 23.52 15.85 0.36
N ILE A 128 23.82 17.11 0.65
CA ILE A 128 24.67 17.98 -0.17
C ILE A 128 25.90 18.36 0.66
N LYS A 129 27.10 18.02 0.17
CA LYS A 129 28.35 18.33 0.86
C LYS A 129 29.22 19.22 0.00
N ASN A 130 29.73 20.32 0.57
CA ASN A 130 30.71 21.17 -0.05
C ASN A 130 32.13 20.62 0.20
N THR A 131 32.77 20.12 -0.85
CA THR A 131 34.15 19.62 -0.79
C THR A 131 35.17 20.60 -1.37
N SER A 132 34.72 21.81 -1.79
CA SER A 132 35.60 22.86 -2.27
C SER A 132 36.34 23.53 -1.10
N GLU A 133 37.41 24.24 -1.42
CA GLU A 133 38.17 25.02 -0.43
C GLU A 133 37.50 26.35 -0.06
N THR A 134 36.35 26.67 -0.71
CA THR A 134 35.63 27.93 -0.50
C THR A 134 34.20 27.67 -0.12
N GLU A 135 33.62 28.59 0.65
CA GLU A 135 32.18 28.66 0.88
C GLU A 135 31.47 28.84 -0.45
N ARG A 136 30.31 28.18 -0.56
CA ARG A 136 29.36 28.35 -1.68
C ARG A 136 28.13 29.08 -1.19
N ASN A 137 27.69 30.07 -1.95
CA ASN A 137 26.56 30.93 -1.58
C ASN A 137 25.50 30.90 -2.68
N ALA A 138 24.24 31.10 -2.29
CA ALA A 138 23.09 31.22 -3.20
C ALA A 138 22.92 30.00 -4.14
N LEU A 139 23.14 28.79 -3.63
CA LEU A 139 22.90 27.56 -4.38
C LEU A 139 21.38 27.26 -4.46
N LEU A 140 20.99 26.53 -5.50
CA LEU A 140 19.63 26.04 -5.65
C LEU A 140 19.63 24.51 -5.71
N LEU A 141 18.81 23.88 -4.87
CA LEU A 141 18.42 22.49 -5.01
C LEU A 141 17.17 22.42 -5.87
N LYS A 142 17.23 21.73 -7.02
CA LYS A 142 16.09 21.50 -7.90
C LYS A 142 15.80 20.00 -7.98
N ILE A 143 14.50 19.62 -7.91
CA ILE A 143 14.01 18.27 -8.17
C ILE A 143 12.94 18.36 -9.24
N CYS A 144 13.07 17.61 -10.31
CA CYS A 144 12.08 17.54 -11.39
C CYS A 144 11.88 16.09 -11.86
N SER A 145 10.77 15.84 -12.54
CA SER A 145 10.48 14.58 -13.24
C SER A 145 10.53 14.76 -14.75
N ASP A 146 10.84 13.70 -15.49
CA ASP A 146 10.82 13.73 -16.96
C ASP A 146 9.37 13.76 -17.52
N ASP A 147 8.39 13.31 -16.72
CA ASP A 147 6.97 13.25 -17.05
C ASP A 147 6.17 14.31 -16.28
N GLU A 148 4.89 14.51 -16.65
CA GLU A 148 3.94 15.38 -15.92
C GLU A 148 3.54 14.81 -14.54
N LEU A 149 4.50 14.22 -13.82
CA LEU A 149 4.27 13.53 -12.55
C LEU A 149 4.14 14.53 -11.39
N MET A 150 4.95 15.60 -11.42
CA MET A 150 5.03 16.58 -10.34
C MET A 150 5.44 17.96 -10.86
N GLU A 151 5.16 18.98 -10.05
CA GLU A 151 5.72 20.31 -10.25
C GLU A 151 7.23 20.32 -9.91
N ASP A 152 7.99 21.16 -10.60
CA ASP A 152 9.40 21.38 -10.27
C ASP A 152 9.53 21.90 -8.82
N PHE A 153 10.27 21.18 -8.01
CA PHE A 153 10.61 21.64 -6.66
C PHE A 153 11.92 22.43 -6.71
N VAL A 154 11.94 23.62 -6.11
CA VAL A 154 13.14 24.46 -6.03
C VAL A 154 13.29 24.98 -4.60
N CYS A 155 14.47 24.79 -4.02
CA CYS A 155 14.81 25.28 -2.69
C CYS A 155 16.17 26.01 -2.71
N GLY A 156 16.21 27.23 -2.14
CA GLY A 156 17.43 28.02 -2.01
C GLY A 156 18.31 27.56 -0.84
N ILE A 157 19.62 27.54 -1.03
CA ILE A 157 20.63 27.30 0.00
C ILE A 157 21.45 28.58 0.10
N GLU A 158 21.30 29.33 1.20
CA GLU A 158 21.93 30.66 1.34
C GLU A 158 23.46 30.55 1.37
N ALA A 159 24.00 29.62 2.16
CA ALA A 159 25.42 29.39 2.28
C ALA A 159 25.69 27.92 2.62
N LEU A 160 26.80 27.39 2.12
CA LEU A 160 27.31 26.05 2.45
C LEU A 160 28.83 26.14 2.65
N GLN A 161 29.27 26.04 3.91
CA GLN A 161 30.67 26.19 4.30
C GLN A 161 31.55 25.05 3.74
N THR A 162 32.85 25.27 3.64
CA THR A 162 33.80 24.24 3.28
C THR A 162 33.72 23.03 4.23
N GLY A 163 33.50 21.85 3.69
CA GLY A 163 33.34 20.60 4.43
C GLY A 163 31.98 20.39 5.07
N GLU A 164 31.06 21.35 5.01
CA GLU A 164 29.71 21.24 5.56
C GLU A 164 28.84 20.28 4.77
N GLU A 165 27.98 19.55 5.50
CA GLU A 165 26.95 18.67 4.96
C GLU A 165 25.57 19.23 5.33
N LEU A 166 24.71 19.40 4.34
CA LEU A 166 23.33 19.83 4.50
C LEU A 166 22.38 18.71 4.09
N HIS A 167 21.39 18.41 4.97
CA HIS A 167 20.43 17.34 4.78
C HIS A 167 19.04 17.88 4.57
N PHE A 168 18.38 17.43 3.50
CA PHE A 168 16.97 17.72 3.21
C PHE A 168 16.16 16.44 3.39
N ARG A 169 15.24 16.45 4.36
CA ARG A 169 14.41 15.29 4.71
C ARG A 169 12.94 15.65 4.66
N ASN A 170 12.13 14.68 4.27
CA ASN A 170 10.68 14.82 4.21
C ASN A 170 10.22 16.05 3.41
N LEU A 171 10.84 16.28 2.25
CA LEU A 171 10.44 17.36 1.36
C LEU A 171 9.01 17.13 0.88
N ASP A 172 8.22 18.21 0.87
CA ASP A 172 6.86 18.22 0.37
C ASP A 172 6.89 18.52 -1.13
N LEU A 173 6.91 17.45 -1.92
CA LEU A 173 6.88 17.52 -3.38
C LEU A 173 5.42 17.58 -3.85
N THR A 174 5.11 18.51 -4.74
CA THR A 174 3.77 18.69 -5.31
C THR A 174 3.55 17.77 -6.50
N PHE A 175 2.88 16.64 -6.27
CA PHE A 175 2.52 15.69 -7.34
C PHE A 175 1.21 16.05 -8.00
N HIS A 176 1.09 15.79 -9.31
CA HIS A 176 -0.15 15.96 -10.07
C HIS A 176 -1.10 14.79 -9.79
N VAL A 177 -1.92 14.94 -8.73
CA VAL A 177 -2.82 13.87 -8.25
C VAL A 177 -3.81 13.39 -9.31
N GLY A 178 -4.28 14.26 -10.20
CA GLY A 178 -5.14 13.89 -11.34
C GLY A 178 -4.44 12.95 -12.31
N TYR A 179 -3.16 13.21 -12.61
CA TYR A 179 -2.33 12.33 -13.43
C TYR A 179 -2.14 10.97 -12.76
N LEU A 180 -1.74 10.95 -11.47
CA LEU A 180 -1.60 9.70 -10.70
C LEU A 180 -2.89 8.89 -10.63
N ALA A 181 -4.05 9.56 -10.55
CA ALA A 181 -5.35 8.89 -10.54
C ALA A 181 -5.70 8.25 -11.89
N SER A 182 -5.14 8.74 -13.00
CA SER A 182 -5.40 8.23 -14.34
C SER A 182 -4.57 6.99 -14.70
N ILE A 183 -3.51 6.70 -13.94
CA ILE A 183 -2.57 5.62 -14.25
C ILE A 183 -3.23 4.26 -14.05
N THR A 184 -3.30 3.49 -15.14
CA THR A 184 -3.87 2.13 -15.15
C THR A 184 -2.83 1.03 -15.18
N GLU A 185 -1.61 1.33 -15.65
CA GLU A 185 -0.50 0.39 -15.71
C GLU A 185 0.78 1.05 -15.18
N LYS A 186 1.57 0.31 -14.41
CA LYS A 186 2.85 0.82 -13.91
C LYS A 186 3.86 1.05 -15.03
N PHE A 187 4.68 2.06 -14.87
CA PHE A 187 5.78 2.38 -15.77
C PHE A 187 7.02 2.87 -15.02
N SER A 188 8.16 2.88 -15.71
CA SER A 188 9.40 3.44 -15.16
C SER A 188 9.47 4.92 -15.50
N GLY A 189 9.63 5.76 -14.49
CA GLY A 189 9.90 7.19 -14.59
C GLY A 189 11.27 7.52 -14.05
N GLN A 190 11.65 8.80 -14.10
CA GLN A 190 12.90 9.30 -13.58
C GLN A 190 12.71 10.62 -12.83
N LEU A 191 13.31 10.72 -11.65
CA LEU A 191 13.49 11.99 -10.95
C LEU A 191 14.93 12.45 -11.15
N THR A 192 15.11 13.74 -11.40
CA THR A 192 16.43 14.37 -11.48
C THR A 192 16.57 15.35 -10.33
N VAL A 193 17.59 15.13 -9.51
CA VAL A 193 17.99 16.03 -8.42
C VAL A 193 19.23 16.79 -8.88
N THR A 194 19.21 18.11 -8.81
CA THR A 194 20.28 18.95 -9.32
C THR A 194 20.62 20.04 -8.31
N VAL A 195 21.92 20.28 -8.08
CA VAL A 195 22.43 21.42 -7.33
C VAL A 195 23.03 22.42 -8.33
N LEU A 196 22.54 23.66 -8.27
CA LEU A 196 22.89 24.73 -9.20
C LEU A 196 23.58 25.88 -8.47
N ASP A 197 24.56 26.52 -9.15
CA ASP A 197 25.12 27.82 -8.82
C ASP A 197 24.75 28.76 -9.98
N GLY A 198 23.72 29.59 -9.79
CA GLY A 198 23.07 30.30 -10.88
C GLY A 198 22.55 29.36 -11.96
N GLU A 199 23.12 29.42 -13.18
CA GLU A 199 22.81 28.50 -14.29
C GLU A 199 23.75 27.29 -14.37
N THR A 200 24.79 27.24 -13.55
CA THR A 200 25.81 26.19 -13.60
C THR A 200 25.40 25.00 -12.76
N VAL A 201 25.37 23.80 -13.37
CA VAL A 201 25.14 22.55 -12.66
C VAL A 201 26.42 22.14 -11.94
N LEU A 202 26.38 22.10 -10.61
CA LEU A 202 27.50 21.65 -9.77
C LEU A 202 27.44 20.13 -9.53
N ALA A 203 26.25 19.59 -9.30
CA ALA A 203 26.00 18.16 -9.15
C ALA A 203 24.61 17.80 -9.65
N SER A 204 24.46 16.60 -10.20
CA SER A 204 23.16 16.09 -10.64
C SER A 204 23.12 14.58 -10.47
N GLU A 205 21.99 14.08 -9.96
CA GLU A 205 21.73 12.65 -9.80
C GLU A 205 20.37 12.30 -10.41
N LYS A 206 20.32 11.22 -11.18
CA LYS A 206 19.12 10.68 -11.81
C LYS A 206 18.70 9.42 -11.09
N ILE A 207 17.49 9.43 -10.56
CA ILE A 207 16.91 8.35 -9.78
C ILE A 207 15.79 7.70 -10.58
N ASN A 208 15.94 6.42 -10.90
CA ASN A 208 14.89 5.66 -11.55
C ASN A 208 13.81 5.31 -10.52
N ILE A 209 12.57 5.59 -10.88
CA ILE A 209 11.39 5.32 -10.05
C ILE A 209 10.42 4.42 -10.80
N THR A 210 9.59 3.70 -10.07
CA THR A 210 8.43 3.00 -10.59
C THR A 210 7.18 3.76 -10.21
N VAL A 211 6.46 4.29 -11.19
CA VAL A 211 5.15 4.91 -10.99
C VAL A 211 4.11 3.82 -11.14
N MET A 212 3.37 3.53 -10.06
CA MET A 212 2.40 2.44 -10.02
C MET A 212 1.00 2.89 -10.39
N ALA A 213 0.19 1.93 -10.81
CA ALA A 213 -1.23 2.16 -11.06
C ALA A 213 -1.98 2.61 -9.80
N PHE A 214 -3.12 3.28 -9.99
CA PHE A 214 -3.98 3.75 -8.92
C PHE A 214 -4.41 2.65 -7.94
N ASP A 215 -4.72 1.47 -8.46
CA ASP A 215 -5.19 0.30 -7.75
C ASP A 215 -4.06 -0.71 -7.44
N GLU A 216 -2.82 -0.25 -7.36
CA GLU A 216 -1.67 -1.10 -7.04
C GLU A 216 -1.10 -0.76 -5.66
N PHE A 217 -1.10 -1.75 -4.76
CA PHE A 217 -0.49 -1.62 -3.43
C PHE A 217 1.03 -1.80 -3.54
N PRO A 218 1.85 -0.84 -3.06
CA PRO A 218 3.31 -0.86 -3.29
C PRO A 218 4.05 -1.99 -2.56
N GLY A 219 3.42 -2.62 -1.59
CA GLY A 219 4.00 -3.72 -0.82
C GLY A 219 4.30 -3.36 0.63
N PHE A 220 4.37 -4.41 1.47
CA PHE A 220 4.54 -4.25 2.91
C PHE A 220 5.93 -3.72 3.32
N GLN A 221 6.92 -3.79 2.44
CA GLN A 221 8.27 -3.27 2.70
C GLN A 221 8.34 -1.74 2.74
N TYR A 222 7.36 -1.04 2.15
CA TYR A 222 7.32 0.42 2.14
C TYR A 222 6.53 0.96 3.34
N THR A 223 5.23 0.74 3.36
CA THR A 223 4.31 1.27 4.37
C THR A 223 3.16 0.28 4.54
N PRO A 224 3.30 -0.73 5.43
CA PRO A 224 2.27 -1.78 5.59
C PRO A 224 0.87 -1.22 5.86
N GLU A 225 0.78 -0.18 6.68
CA GLU A 225 -0.46 0.48 7.05
C GLU A 225 -1.18 1.15 5.87
N LEU A 226 -0.47 1.47 4.79
CA LEU A 226 -1.06 2.03 3.57
C LEU A 226 -2.08 1.07 2.93
N LEU A 227 -1.99 -0.24 3.20
CA LEU A 227 -2.99 -1.19 2.72
C LEU A 227 -4.40 -0.81 3.16
N THR A 228 -4.55 -0.15 4.31
CA THR A 228 -5.86 0.30 4.80
C THR A 228 -6.52 1.32 3.87
N SER A 229 -5.76 2.05 3.03
CA SER A 229 -6.32 2.98 2.06
C SER A 229 -7.18 2.30 0.99
N PHE A 230 -6.90 1.04 0.70
CA PHE A 230 -7.66 0.26 -0.28
C PHE A 230 -8.95 -0.33 0.30
N ALA A 231 -9.18 -0.27 1.62
CA ALA A 231 -10.48 -0.50 2.24
C ALA A 231 -11.28 0.81 2.17
N MET A 232 -12.33 0.82 1.33
CA MET A 232 -13.10 2.02 0.96
C MET A 232 -14.54 1.92 1.50
N PRO A 233 -14.80 2.31 2.77
CA PRO A 233 -16.10 2.08 3.42
C PRO A 233 -17.26 2.81 2.74
N ASN A 234 -16.99 3.96 2.12
CA ASN A 234 -18.02 4.79 1.44
C ASN A 234 -18.25 4.42 -0.03
N HIS A 235 -17.59 3.36 -0.53
CA HIS A 235 -17.75 2.94 -1.92
C HIS A 235 -19.19 2.41 -2.17
N PRO A 236 -19.89 2.80 -3.29
CA PRO A 236 -21.27 2.35 -3.58
C PRO A 236 -21.45 0.84 -3.57
N ALA A 237 -20.45 0.09 -4.03
CA ALA A 237 -20.46 -1.37 -3.97
C ALA A 237 -20.51 -1.90 -2.52
N VAL A 238 -19.79 -1.26 -1.59
CA VAL A 238 -19.82 -1.57 -0.15
C VAL A 238 -21.19 -1.23 0.44
N VAL A 239 -21.76 -0.06 0.10
CA VAL A 239 -23.11 0.33 0.54
C VAL A 239 -24.14 -0.74 0.13
N SER A 240 -24.04 -1.29 -1.07
CA SER A 240 -24.94 -2.37 -1.54
C SER A 240 -24.80 -3.65 -0.72
N LEU A 241 -23.59 -3.97 -0.26
CA LEU A 241 -23.32 -5.15 0.58
C LEU A 241 -23.87 -4.97 2.01
N ILE A 242 -23.69 -3.79 2.63
CA ILE A 242 -24.24 -3.56 3.98
C ILE A 242 -25.76 -3.48 3.99
N GLN A 243 -26.40 -3.01 2.90
CA GLN A 243 -27.86 -3.14 2.75
C GLN A 243 -28.29 -4.60 2.69
N LEU A 244 -27.53 -5.47 2.06
CA LEU A 244 -27.79 -6.90 2.05
C LEU A 244 -27.50 -7.53 3.42
N ALA A 245 -26.44 -7.13 4.09
CA ALA A 245 -26.10 -7.56 5.45
C ALA A 245 -27.22 -7.20 6.45
N SER A 246 -27.77 -5.99 6.36
CA SER A 246 -28.92 -5.57 7.19
C SER A 246 -30.12 -6.52 7.04
N LYS A 247 -30.40 -7.00 5.83
CA LYS A 247 -31.51 -8.00 5.60
C LYS A 247 -31.20 -9.36 6.23
N TYR A 248 -29.93 -9.81 6.22
CA TYR A 248 -29.54 -11.03 6.92
C TYR A 248 -29.67 -10.87 8.42
N LEU A 249 -29.24 -9.71 8.94
CA LEU A 249 -29.33 -9.40 10.36
C LEU A 249 -30.78 -9.38 10.83
N GLU A 250 -31.68 -8.72 10.07
CA GLU A 250 -33.13 -8.73 10.32
C GLU A 250 -33.69 -10.16 10.37
N LYS A 251 -33.32 -10.99 9.38
CA LYS A 251 -33.77 -12.37 9.31
C LYS A 251 -33.32 -13.22 10.52
N TRP A 252 -32.14 -12.97 11.05
CA TRP A 252 -31.54 -13.77 12.13
C TRP A 252 -31.96 -13.28 13.52
N THR A 253 -32.09 -11.97 13.69
CA THR A 253 -32.27 -11.33 15.00
C THR A 253 -33.61 -10.59 15.14
N GLY A 254 -34.33 -10.34 14.04
CA GLY A 254 -35.52 -9.50 14.00
C GLY A 254 -35.23 -7.99 13.98
N ASP A 255 -33.96 -7.58 14.00
CA ASP A 255 -33.52 -6.19 14.03
C ASP A 255 -32.51 -5.92 12.93
N PRO A 256 -32.83 -5.08 11.91
CA PRO A 256 -31.96 -4.76 10.79
C PRO A 256 -30.91 -3.69 11.11
N SER A 257 -30.92 -3.09 12.31
CA SER A 257 -30.07 -1.93 12.65
C SER A 257 -28.58 -2.25 12.56
N LEU A 258 -27.81 -1.32 12.03
CA LEU A 258 -26.35 -1.38 11.98
C LEU A 258 -25.81 -0.35 12.99
N ASP A 259 -25.90 -0.70 14.26
CA ASP A 259 -25.73 0.19 15.41
C ASP A 259 -24.32 0.17 16.01
N GLY A 260 -23.35 -0.45 15.31
CA GLY A 260 -21.97 -0.51 15.76
C GLY A 260 -21.85 -1.13 17.16
N TYR A 261 -21.24 -0.40 18.08
CA TYR A 261 -21.04 -0.82 19.48
C TYR A 261 -22.09 -0.25 20.46
N GLN A 262 -23.14 0.41 19.99
CA GLN A 262 -24.10 1.13 20.85
C GLN A 262 -24.85 0.21 21.83
N SER A 263 -25.10 -1.02 21.43
CA SER A 263 -25.77 -2.01 22.30
C SER A 263 -24.88 -2.50 23.45
N GLY A 264 -23.56 -2.39 23.33
CA GLY A 264 -22.59 -3.01 24.26
C GLY A 264 -22.60 -4.54 24.26
N ASP A 265 -23.35 -5.17 23.35
CA ASP A 265 -23.48 -6.62 23.24
C ASP A 265 -22.52 -7.19 22.17
N GLN A 266 -21.56 -7.98 22.62
CA GLN A 266 -20.58 -8.65 21.74
C GLN A 266 -21.25 -9.58 20.73
N GLU A 267 -22.35 -10.26 21.10
CA GLU A 267 -23.05 -11.16 20.18
C GLU A 267 -23.77 -10.37 19.07
N ARG A 268 -24.29 -9.18 19.39
CA ARG A 268 -24.84 -8.25 18.39
C ARG A 268 -23.79 -7.86 17.36
N VAL A 269 -22.62 -7.43 17.82
CA VAL A 269 -21.47 -7.06 16.95
C VAL A 269 -21.02 -8.26 16.12
N LYS A 270 -20.94 -9.45 16.71
CA LYS A 270 -20.60 -10.68 16.00
C LYS A 270 -21.62 -10.99 14.90
N ASN A 271 -22.92 -10.82 15.17
CA ASN A 271 -23.99 -11.03 14.20
C ASN A 271 -23.91 -10.03 13.04
N MET A 272 -23.56 -8.77 13.30
CA MET A 272 -23.30 -7.77 12.25
C MET A 272 -22.12 -8.19 11.36
N ALA A 273 -21.01 -8.62 11.95
CA ALA A 273 -19.86 -9.11 11.21
C ALA A 273 -20.20 -10.37 10.38
N ALA A 274 -20.98 -11.30 10.94
CA ALA A 274 -21.46 -12.48 10.23
C ALA A 274 -22.42 -12.13 9.09
N ALA A 275 -23.23 -11.11 9.24
CA ALA A 275 -24.16 -10.64 8.20
C ALA A 275 -23.40 -10.04 7.00
N ALA A 276 -22.32 -9.27 7.23
CA ALA A 276 -21.43 -8.79 6.17
C ALA A 276 -20.75 -9.96 5.45
N TYR A 277 -20.26 -10.96 6.20
CA TYR A 277 -19.69 -12.20 5.65
C TYR A 277 -20.67 -12.90 4.71
N ALA A 278 -21.93 -13.12 5.16
CA ALA A 278 -22.97 -13.76 4.38
C ALA A 278 -23.35 -12.94 3.13
N ALA A 279 -23.38 -11.61 3.24
CA ALA A 279 -23.64 -10.73 2.11
C ALA A 279 -22.61 -10.85 1.00
N ILE A 280 -21.33 -10.95 1.35
CA ILE A 280 -20.25 -11.17 0.38
C ILE A 280 -20.31 -12.59 -0.19
N GLN A 281 -20.51 -13.60 0.66
CA GLN A 281 -20.62 -15.00 0.24
C GLN A 281 -21.73 -15.19 -0.81
N GLN A 282 -22.86 -14.48 -0.67
CA GLN A 282 -23.96 -14.53 -1.64
C GLN A 282 -23.58 -14.00 -3.03
N LYS A 283 -22.52 -13.23 -3.15
CA LYS A 283 -22.05 -12.70 -4.45
C LYS A 283 -21.36 -13.74 -5.31
N ASN A 284 -21.16 -14.97 -4.81
CA ASN A 284 -20.55 -16.07 -5.55
C ASN A 284 -19.21 -15.71 -6.20
N ILE A 285 -18.34 -15.07 -5.45
CA ILE A 285 -17.00 -14.65 -5.91
C ILE A 285 -16.12 -15.88 -6.07
N THR A 286 -15.51 -16.06 -7.23
CA THR A 286 -14.55 -17.13 -7.49
C THR A 286 -13.16 -16.71 -6.99
N TYR A 287 -12.48 -17.58 -6.27
CA TYR A 287 -11.10 -17.33 -5.86
C TYR A 287 -10.17 -17.32 -7.08
N ALA A 288 -9.53 -16.19 -7.30
CA ALA A 288 -8.56 -16.02 -8.36
C ALA A 288 -7.20 -15.65 -7.77
N SER A 289 -6.28 -16.62 -7.73
CA SER A 289 -4.90 -16.32 -7.39
C SER A 289 -4.31 -15.42 -8.47
N THR A 290 -3.79 -14.26 -8.09
CA THR A 290 -2.96 -13.47 -9.00
C THR A 290 -1.64 -14.20 -9.23
N ALA A 291 -1.20 -14.26 -10.48
CA ALA A 291 0.14 -14.73 -10.79
C ALA A 291 1.14 -13.75 -10.14
N SER A 292 2.07 -14.30 -9.37
CA SER A 292 3.19 -13.65 -8.69
C SER A 292 2.89 -12.37 -7.89
N PHE A 293 3.10 -12.46 -6.60
CA PHE A 293 3.44 -11.33 -5.78
C PHE A 293 4.85 -10.88 -6.23
N GLU A 294 4.91 -9.94 -7.14
CA GLU A 294 6.19 -9.34 -7.51
C GLU A 294 6.81 -8.68 -6.27
N ALA A 295 8.12 -8.65 -6.20
CA ALA A 295 8.85 -8.02 -5.09
C ALA A 295 8.45 -6.54 -4.87
N CYS A 296 7.84 -5.90 -5.87
CA CYS A 296 7.35 -4.54 -5.88
C CYS A 296 5.92 -4.50 -6.39
N GLY A 297 4.96 -4.38 -5.47
CA GLY A 297 3.56 -4.10 -5.76
C GLY A 297 2.67 -5.30 -6.02
N GLN A 298 1.41 -5.12 -5.68
CA GLN A 298 0.34 -6.05 -6.00
C GLN A 298 -0.88 -5.28 -6.49
N ARG A 299 -1.42 -5.68 -7.64
CA ARG A 299 -2.71 -5.19 -8.13
C ARG A 299 -3.81 -5.61 -7.16
N VAL A 300 -4.62 -4.67 -6.76
CA VAL A 300 -5.79 -4.83 -5.87
C VAL A 300 -7.05 -4.65 -6.71
N ARG A 301 -7.95 -5.62 -6.68
CA ARG A 301 -9.31 -5.41 -7.17
C ARG A 301 -10.10 -4.64 -6.13
N LEU A 302 -10.46 -3.40 -6.46
CA LEU A 302 -11.33 -2.59 -5.62
C LEU A 302 -12.73 -3.20 -5.52
N ALA A 303 -13.55 -2.69 -4.61
CA ALA A 303 -14.85 -3.27 -4.25
C ALA A 303 -15.79 -3.50 -5.45
N ASP A 304 -15.86 -2.54 -6.38
CA ASP A 304 -16.62 -2.64 -7.62
C ASP A 304 -16.10 -3.74 -8.53
N ALA A 305 -14.80 -3.77 -8.78
CA ALA A 305 -14.16 -4.76 -9.64
C ALA A 305 -14.36 -6.19 -9.10
N VAL A 306 -14.27 -6.40 -7.78
CA VAL A 306 -14.55 -7.70 -7.15
C VAL A 306 -15.99 -8.15 -7.41
N LEU A 307 -16.96 -7.22 -7.25
CA LEU A 307 -18.39 -7.56 -7.39
C LEU A 307 -18.82 -7.69 -8.85
N GLU A 308 -18.27 -6.89 -9.77
CA GLU A 308 -18.63 -6.93 -11.19
C GLU A 308 -18.00 -8.12 -11.92
N GLN A 309 -16.72 -8.41 -11.60
CA GLN A 309 -15.99 -9.51 -12.23
C GLN A 309 -16.25 -10.87 -11.57
N HIS A 310 -16.79 -10.89 -10.34
CA HIS A 310 -16.95 -12.08 -9.50
C HIS A 310 -15.64 -12.85 -9.26
N PHE A 311 -14.51 -12.13 -9.20
CA PHE A 311 -13.19 -12.67 -8.89
C PHE A 311 -12.55 -11.90 -7.74
N GLY A 312 -11.79 -12.61 -6.91
CA GLY A 312 -10.99 -12.00 -5.85
C GLY A 312 -9.97 -12.97 -5.25
N ASN A 313 -8.84 -12.44 -4.80
CA ASN A 313 -7.84 -13.17 -4.02
C ASN A 313 -8.02 -12.90 -2.52
N CYS A 314 -7.08 -13.38 -1.69
CA CYS A 314 -7.16 -13.18 -0.24
C CYS A 314 -7.10 -11.69 0.15
N MET A 315 -6.31 -10.86 -0.54
CA MET A 315 -6.19 -9.43 -0.27
C MET A 315 -7.47 -8.68 -0.68
N ASP A 316 -7.96 -8.92 -1.90
CA ASP A 316 -9.17 -8.29 -2.42
C ASP A 316 -10.38 -8.54 -1.50
N LEU A 317 -10.58 -9.80 -1.07
CA LEU A 317 -11.68 -10.19 -0.19
C LEU A 317 -11.51 -9.65 1.23
N THR A 318 -10.28 -9.60 1.74
CA THR A 318 -9.99 -9.01 3.05
C THR A 318 -10.29 -7.52 3.06
N LEU A 319 -9.90 -6.79 2.02
CA LEU A 319 -10.17 -5.36 1.88
C LEU A 319 -11.67 -5.08 1.73
N LEU A 320 -12.37 -5.86 0.90
CA LEU A 320 -13.81 -5.74 0.73
C LEU A 320 -14.57 -5.97 2.04
N TYR A 321 -14.21 -7.04 2.77
CA TYR A 321 -14.83 -7.34 4.05
C TYR A 321 -14.50 -6.30 5.13
N THR A 322 -13.23 -5.85 5.19
CA THR A 322 -12.79 -4.76 6.06
C THR A 322 -13.56 -3.47 5.80
N ALA A 323 -13.77 -3.11 4.53
CA ALA A 323 -14.56 -1.94 4.15
C ALA A 323 -16.04 -2.06 4.60
N CYS A 324 -16.64 -3.25 4.49
CA CYS A 324 -18.01 -3.49 4.98
C CYS A 324 -18.09 -3.34 6.51
N LEU A 325 -17.12 -3.86 7.25
CA LEU A 325 -17.08 -3.73 8.71
C LEU A 325 -16.93 -2.27 9.15
N GLU A 326 -15.99 -1.54 8.54
CA GLU A 326 -15.78 -0.12 8.80
C GLU A 326 -17.04 0.71 8.47
N ALA A 327 -17.73 0.40 7.36
CA ALA A 327 -18.97 1.07 6.96
C ALA A 327 -20.16 0.81 7.91
N MET A 328 -20.09 -0.22 8.74
CA MET A 328 -21.07 -0.53 9.80
C MET A 328 -20.62 0.00 11.18
N ASP A 329 -19.66 0.92 11.21
CA ASP A 329 -19.07 1.50 12.43
C ASP A 329 -18.44 0.44 13.36
N LEU A 330 -17.90 -0.64 12.78
CA LEU A 330 -17.11 -1.62 13.49
C LEU A 330 -15.63 -1.33 13.34
N ASN A 331 -14.80 -1.84 14.25
CA ASN A 331 -13.35 -1.64 14.26
C ASN A 331 -12.64 -2.87 13.67
N PRO A 332 -12.42 -2.92 12.34
CA PRO A 332 -11.70 -4.02 11.72
C PRO A 332 -10.19 -3.87 11.88
N PHE A 333 -9.51 -4.99 11.71
CA PHE A 333 -8.07 -5.08 11.51
C PHE A 333 -7.76 -6.17 10.47
N MET A 334 -6.59 -6.08 9.86
CA MET A 334 -6.13 -7.07 8.88
C MET A 334 -4.95 -7.83 9.44
N VAL A 335 -4.91 -9.15 9.23
CA VAL A 335 -3.84 -10.02 9.73
C VAL A 335 -3.04 -10.56 8.57
N VAL A 336 -1.74 -10.29 8.56
CA VAL A 336 -0.80 -10.74 7.54
C VAL A 336 0.03 -11.90 8.10
N VAL A 337 -0.02 -13.02 7.40
CA VAL A 337 0.77 -14.21 7.70
C VAL A 337 1.57 -14.62 6.45
N GLU A 338 2.47 -15.58 6.59
CA GLU A 338 3.23 -16.10 5.44
C GLU A 338 2.29 -16.55 4.31
N GLY A 339 2.40 -15.84 3.18
CA GLY A 339 1.64 -16.14 1.96
C GLY A 339 0.13 -15.86 2.02
N HIS A 340 -0.38 -15.15 3.03
CA HIS A 340 -1.81 -14.96 3.18
C HIS A 340 -2.18 -13.75 4.02
N ILE A 341 -3.39 -13.22 3.77
CA ILE A 341 -4.00 -12.15 4.54
C ILE A 341 -5.48 -12.46 4.79
N PHE A 342 -5.98 -12.08 5.96
CA PHE A 342 -7.38 -12.21 6.35
C PHE A 342 -7.78 -11.11 7.33
N ALA A 343 -9.09 -10.94 7.56
CA ALA A 343 -9.59 -9.87 8.41
C ALA A 343 -9.80 -10.34 9.87
N GLY A 344 -9.91 -9.35 10.75
CA GLY A 344 -10.46 -9.49 12.08
C GLY A 344 -11.31 -8.29 12.43
N VAL A 345 -12.07 -8.41 13.51
CA VAL A 345 -12.93 -7.34 14.02
C VAL A 345 -12.99 -7.39 15.54
N TRP A 346 -12.98 -6.23 16.16
CA TRP A 346 -13.27 -6.08 17.58
C TRP A 346 -14.76 -6.33 17.82
N LEU A 347 -15.08 -7.11 18.84
CA LEU A 347 -16.46 -7.38 19.30
C LEU A 347 -16.88 -6.41 20.42
N VAL A 348 -15.96 -5.58 20.87
CA VAL A 348 -16.14 -4.45 21.79
C VAL A 348 -15.57 -3.20 21.12
N ASP A 349 -15.93 -2.00 21.58
CA ASP A 349 -15.32 -0.77 21.04
C ASP A 349 -13.86 -0.67 21.51
N GLY A 350 -12.99 -1.37 20.82
CA GLY A 350 -11.57 -1.51 21.09
C GLY A 350 -10.72 -1.21 19.87
N VAL A 351 -9.44 -0.93 20.13
CA VAL A 351 -8.37 -0.76 19.14
C VAL A 351 -7.06 -1.28 19.72
N PHE A 352 -6.11 -1.63 18.89
CA PHE A 352 -4.75 -1.91 19.38
C PHE A 352 -4.01 -0.62 19.79
N ALA A 353 -2.97 -0.76 20.58
CA ALA A 353 -2.15 0.37 21.01
C ALA A 353 -1.44 1.04 19.81
N ASP A 354 -0.95 0.22 18.90
CA ASP A 354 -0.22 0.62 17.71
C ASP A 354 -0.98 0.23 16.42
N ILE A 355 -0.64 0.88 15.30
CA ILE A 355 -1.21 0.54 13.98
C ILE A 355 -0.79 -0.88 13.59
N LEU A 356 0.48 -1.23 13.85
CA LEU A 356 1.04 -2.53 13.51
C LEU A 356 1.33 -3.32 14.80
N VAL A 357 0.78 -4.52 14.87
CA VAL A 357 0.94 -5.44 16.00
C VAL A 357 1.66 -6.68 15.52
N ASP A 358 2.91 -6.88 15.92
CA ASP A 358 3.80 -7.97 15.52
C ASP A 358 3.81 -9.16 16.50
N ASP A 359 3.09 -9.05 17.64
CA ASP A 359 2.94 -10.09 18.64
C ASP A 359 1.57 -10.77 18.53
N PRO A 360 1.50 -12.01 17.99
CA PRO A 360 0.24 -12.74 17.85
C PRO A 360 -0.44 -13.05 19.19
N SER A 361 0.32 -13.06 20.30
CA SER A 361 -0.25 -13.31 21.64
C SER A 361 -1.25 -12.23 22.06
N GLN A 362 -1.15 -11.03 21.51
CA GLN A 362 -2.12 -9.95 21.76
C GLN A 362 -3.50 -10.28 21.16
N LEU A 363 -3.53 -10.95 20.00
CA LEU A 363 -4.77 -11.42 19.39
C LEU A 363 -5.31 -12.64 20.15
N GLU A 364 -4.44 -13.64 20.41
CA GLU A 364 -4.85 -14.87 21.07
C GLU A 364 -5.47 -14.67 22.45
N LYS A 365 -4.88 -13.79 23.27
CA LYS A 365 -5.40 -13.47 24.61
C LYS A 365 -6.81 -12.89 24.53
N ARG A 366 -7.07 -12.01 23.55
CA ARG A 366 -8.38 -11.39 23.35
C ARG A 366 -9.41 -12.32 22.72
N MET A 367 -8.98 -13.34 21.97
CA MET A 367 -9.83 -14.42 21.43
C MET A 367 -10.06 -15.57 22.42
N ALA A 368 -9.45 -15.52 23.60
CA ALA A 368 -9.55 -16.60 24.58
C ALA A 368 -10.99 -16.77 25.08
N LYS A 369 -11.37 -18.00 25.42
CA LYS A 369 -12.68 -18.31 25.98
C LYS A 369 -12.93 -17.51 27.27
N GLY A 370 -14.04 -16.77 27.29
CA GLY A 370 -14.42 -15.92 28.42
C GLY A 370 -13.93 -14.47 28.34
N ILE A 371 -13.09 -14.15 27.33
CA ILE A 371 -12.69 -12.77 26.99
C ILE A 371 -13.42 -12.34 25.72
N GLN A 372 -13.12 -12.96 24.58
CA GLN A 372 -13.79 -12.80 23.29
C GLN A 372 -13.97 -11.34 22.83
N GLU A 373 -12.98 -10.49 23.13
CA GLU A 373 -13.02 -9.07 22.75
C GLU A 373 -12.86 -8.85 21.24
N LEU A 374 -12.32 -9.82 20.52
CA LEU A 374 -12.16 -9.77 19.06
C LEU A 374 -12.30 -11.16 18.43
N THR A 375 -12.56 -11.18 17.13
CA THR A 375 -12.52 -12.39 16.31
C THR A 375 -11.74 -12.14 15.02
N VAL A 376 -11.27 -13.22 14.39
CA VAL A 376 -10.61 -13.20 13.08
C VAL A 376 -11.39 -14.06 12.10
N VAL A 377 -11.37 -13.74 10.81
CA VAL A 377 -12.22 -14.35 9.80
C VAL A 377 -11.41 -14.65 8.53
N GLU A 378 -11.42 -15.90 8.10
CA GLU A 378 -10.84 -16.33 6.82
C GLU A 378 -11.68 -15.83 5.64
N CYS A 379 -11.24 -14.76 4.98
CA CYS A 379 -12.04 -14.11 3.94
C CYS A 379 -12.19 -14.97 2.68
N THR A 380 -11.22 -15.83 2.36
CA THR A 380 -11.33 -16.73 1.19
C THR A 380 -12.40 -17.80 1.37
N ALA A 381 -12.85 -18.03 2.59
CA ALA A 381 -13.98 -18.93 2.88
C ALA A 381 -15.34 -18.42 2.37
N MET A 382 -15.43 -17.11 2.01
CA MET A 382 -16.62 -16.53 1.35
C MET A 382 -16.73 -16.90 -0.13
N CYS A 383 -15.67 -17.48 -0.73
CA CYS A 383 -15.66 -17.81 -2.15
C CYS A 383 -16.67 -18.88 -2.52
N SER A 384 -17.12 -18.82 -3.78
CA SER A 384 -18.03 -19.79 -4.38
C SER A 384 -17.56 -21.24 -4.19
N GLY A 385 -18.49 -22.12 -3.84
CA GLY A 385 -18.22 -23.54 -3.64
C GLY A 385 -17.62 -23.91 -2.28
N GLN A 386 -17.28 -22.96 -1.41
CA GLN A 386 -16.73 -23.23 -0.09
C GLN A 386 -17.82 -23.62 0.94
N ASN A 387 -19.01 -23.01 0.89
CA ASN A 387 -20.13 -23.23 1.81
C ASN A 387 -19.74 -23.23 3.31
N VAL A 388 -18.77 -22.41 3.68
CA VAL A 388 -18.22 -22.31 5.02
C VAL A 388 -19.01 -21.25 5.80
N SER A 389 -19.47 -21.60 7.01
CA SER A 389 -20.13 -20.64 7.91
C SER A 389 -19.12 -19.63 8.49
N PHE A 390 -19.65 -18.53 9.02
CA PHE A 390 -18.84 -17.52 9.70
C PHE A 390 -17.99 -18.10 10.85
N ASP A 391 -18.58 -18.94 11.70
CA ASP A 391 -17.88 -19.54 12.83
C ASP A 391 -16.78 -20.51 12.38
N GLU A 392 -16.99 -21.27 11.31
CA GLU A 392 -15.96 -22.11 10.70
C GLU A 392 -14.83 -21.28 10.09
N ALA A 393 -15.16 -20.19 9.38
CA ALA A 393 -14.18 -19.25 8.84
C ALA A 393 -13.36 -18.59 9.97
N ALA A 394 -14.01 -18.24 11.08
CA ALA A 394 -13.32 -17.72 12.27
C ALA A 394 -12.38 -18.76 12.87
N ALA A 395 -12.81 -20.03 12.98
CA ALA A 395 -11.96 -21.11 13.47
C ALA A 395 -10.76 -21.40 12.54
N MET A 396 -10.94 -21.26 11.22
CA MET A 396 -9.85 -21.36 10.24
C MET A 396 -8.80 -20.25 10.44
N ALA A 397 -9.23 -19.00 10.53
CA ALA A 397 -8.35 -17.86 10.75
C ALA A 397 -7.62 -17.93 12.10
N LYS A 398 -8.33 -18.31 13.17
CA LYS A 398 -7.73 -18.50 14.50
C LYS A 398 -6.56 -19.48 14.50
N ARG A 399 -6.68 -20.60 13.77
CA ARG A 399 -5.57 -21.57 13.63
C ARG A 399 -4.34 -20.97 12.95
N ARG A 400 -4.54 -19.99 12.05
CA ARG A 400 -3.42 -19.29 11.39
C ARG A 400 -2.71 -18.34 12.34
N VAL A 401 -3.45 -17.61 13.18
CA VAL A 401 -2.87 -16.73 14.23
C VAL A 401 -2.02 -17.55 15.20
N SER A 402 -2.47 -18.74 15.60
CA SER A 402 -1.73 -19.63 16.53
C SER A 402 -0.46 -20.22 15.93
N ASN A 403 -0.20 -20.05 14.64
CA ASN A 403 1.07 -20.43 14.02
C ASN A 403 2.07 -19.27 14.06
N TYR A 404 2.69 -19.06 15.21
CA TYR A 404 3.59 -17.93 15.48
C TYR A 404 4.76 -17.81 14.52
N GLY A 405 5.26 -18.92 13.97
CA GLY A 405 6.35 -18.91 13.01
C GLY A 405 5.98 -18.31 11.65
N LYS A 406 4.69 -18.22 11.36
CA LYS A 406 4.13 -17.70 10.11
C LYS A 406 3.41 -16.37 10.24
N PHE A 407 3.22 -15.87 11.45
CA PHE A 407 2.59 -14.58 11.72
C PHE A 407 3.59 -13.45 11.44
N TYR A 408 3.16 -12.45 10.68
CA TYR A 408 3.97 -11.26 10.43
C TYR A 408 3.50 -10.11 11.32
N PHE A 409 2.27 -9.64 11.14
CA PHE A 409 1.66 -8.56 11.92
C PHE A 409 0.16 -8.48 11.66
N ALA A 410 -0.52 -7.71 12.53
CA ALA A 410 -1.86 -7.21 12.26
C ALA A 410 -1.82 -5.69 12.05
N ILE A 411 -2.74 -5.16 11.21
CA ILE A 411 -2.88 -3.74 10.91
C ILE A 411 -4.23 -3.26 11.45
N ASP A 412 -4.23 -2.38 12.43
CA ASP A 412 -5.46 -1.79 12.98
C ASP A 412 -5.96 -0.65 12.08
N VAL A 413 -7.14 -0.82 11.50
CA VAL A 413 -7.70 0.14 10.54
C VAL A 413 -8.13 1.42 11.22
N LYS A 414 -8.84 1.35 12.36
CA LYS A 414 -9.27 2.53 13.11
C LYS A 414 -8.08 3.36 13.60
N ARG A 415 -7.02 2.69 14.05
CA ARG A 415 -5.79 3.34 14.44
C ARG A 415 -5.08 4.00 13.25
N ALA A 416 -5.05 3.34 12.09
CA ALA A 416 -4.51 3.91 10.86
C ALA A 416 -5.30 5.18 10.45
N ARG A 417 -6.64 5.15 10.51
CA ARG A 417 -7.48 6.34 10.27
C ARG A 417 -7.16 7.47 11.24
N SER A 418 -7.02 7.17 12.52
CA SER A 418 -6.67 8.17 13.55
C SER A 418 -5.28 8.80 13.34
N ARG A 419 -4.41 8.16 12.58
CA ARG A 419 -3.08 8.66 12.19
C ARG A 419 -3.07 9.34 10.82
N GLY A 420 -4.23 9.55 10.22
CA GLY A 420 -4.41 10.30 8.99
C GLY A 420 -4.32 9.46 7.70
N ILE A 421 -4.27 8.12 7.79
CA ILE A 421 -4.36 7.29 6.58
C ILE A 421 -5.80 7.24 6.12
N ARG A 422 -6.04 7.81 4.95
CA ARG A 422 -7.38 7.97 4.35
C ARG A 422 -7.64 6.88 3.32
N PRO A 423 -8.91 6.44 3.17
CA PRO A 423 -9.32 5.60 2.04
C PRO A 423 -9.00 6.28 0.71
N LEU A 424 -8.79 5.47 -0.33
CA LEU A 424 -8.74 5.98 -1.70
C LEU A 424 -10.08 6.65 -2.04
N PRO A 425 -10.07 7.74 -2.81
CA PRO A 425 -11.30 8.32 -3.34
C PRO A 425 -11.90 7.42 -4.42
N ILE A 426 -13.19 7.59 -4.67
CA ILE A 426 -13.87 6.87 -5.75
C ILE A 426 -13.34 7.39 -7.08
N ARG A 427 -12.89 6.47 -7.93
CA ARG A 427 -12.45 6.75 -9.30
C ARG A 427 -13.56 6.38 -10.26
N VAL A 428 -13.89 7.29 -11.17
CA VAL A 428 -14.89 7.07 -12.22
C VAL A 428 -14.25 7.18 -13.60
N GLN A 429 -14.75 6.38 -14.52
CA GLN A 429 -14.35 6.50 -15.92
C GLN A 429 -15.20 7.57 -16.58
N THR A 430 -14.54 8.58 -17.16
CA THR A 430 -15.17 9.65 -17.94
C THR A 430 -14.78 9.52 -19.43
N ALA A 431 -15.33 10.40 -20.27
CA ALA A 431 -14.93 10.47 -21.68
C ALA A 431 -13.44 10.86 -21.87
N ASN A 432 -12.85 11.53 -20.87
CA ASN A 432 -11.47 12.01 -20.87
C ASN A 432 -10.48 11.07 -20.15
N GLY A 433 -10.95 9.89 -19.70
CA GLY A 433 -10.15 8.95 -18.92
C GLY A 433 -10.70 8.74 -17.51
N PHE A 434 -9.84 8.40 -16.56
CA PHE A 434 -10.23 8.21 -15.17
C PHE A 434 -10.07 9.50 -14.37
N GLU A 435 -11.08 9.83 -13.59
CA GLU A 435 -11.08 10.97 -12.68
C GLU A 435 -11.50 10.52 -11.28
N VAL A 436 -11.00 11.18 -10.24
CA VAL A 436 -11.44 10.96 -8.87
C VAL A 436 -12.60 11.90 -8.55
N LEU A 437 -13.62 11.33 -7.91
CA LEU A 437 -14.69 12.15 -7.37
C LEU A 437 -14.15 12.87 -6.14
N HIS A 438 -13.92 14.17 -6.28
CA HIS A 438 -13.76 15.04 -5.13
C HIS A 438 -15.17 15.32 -4.59
N GLU A 439 -15.41 15.08 -3.31
CA GLU A 439 -16.51 15.77 -2.64
C GLU A 439 -16.15 17.26 -2.69
N ASP A 440 -16.71 17.97 -3.67
CA ASP A 440 -16.72 19.41 -3.63
C ASP A 440 -17.31 19.81 -2.28
N ARG A 441 -16.47 20.22 -1.34
CA ARG A 441 -16.90 21.04 -0.24
C ARG A 441 -17.40 22.35 -0.84
N LYS A 442 -18.57 22.32 -1.49
CA LYS A 442 -19.36 23.52 -1.65
C LYS A 442 -19.59 24.00 -0.23
N GLU A 443 -18.89 25.04 0.15
CA GLU A 443 -19.31 25.87 1.25
C GLU A 443 -20.82 26.10 1.01
N LYS A 444 -21.65 25.38 1.75
CA LYS A 444 -23.07 25.70 1.78
C LYS A 444 -23.10 27.09 2.34
N GLU A 445 -23.34 28.09 1.47
CA GLU A 445 -23.90 29.35 1.95
C GLU A 445 -25.12 28.96 2.79
N VAL A 446 -24.93 29.04 4.10
CA VAL A 446 -26.04 28.85 5.05
C VAL A 446 -26.89 30.08 4.93
N THR A 447 -27.82 30.06 3.97
CA THR A 447 -28.95 31.01 3.94
C THR A 447 -29.90 30.55 5.06
N GLY A 448 -29.51 30.77 6.30
CA GLY A 448 -30.32 30.55 7.47
C GLY A 448 -31.15 31.77 7.77
N GLY A 449 -32.38 31.80 7.33
CA GLY A 449 -33.38 32.69 7.86
C GLY A 449 -33.75 32.34 9.30
N SER A 450 -33.12 32.98 10.27
CA SER A 450 -33.62 33.14 11.64
C SER A 450 -32.80 34.26 12.29
N ASP A 451 -33.49 35.27 12.81
CA ASP A 451 -32.98 36.48 13.46
C ASP A 451 -32.29 36.25 14.80
N SER A 452 -31.55 35.17 14.95
CA SER A 452 -30.65 34.98 16.08
C SER A 452 -29.22 35.34 15.63
N LYS A 453 -28.72 36.48 16.13
CA LYS A 453 -27.31 36.85 16.02
C LYS A 453 -26.46 35.69 16.61
N ILE A 454 -25.94 34.82 15.73
CA ILE A 454 -24.84 33.92 16.09
C ILE A 454 -23.60 34.84 16.08
N GLU A 455 -23.05 35.12 17.26
CA GLU A 455 -21.71 35.65 17.33
C GLU A 455 -20.75 34.60 16.75
N ILE A 456 -20.20 34.89 15.58
CA ILE A 456 -19.14 34.09 15.00
C ILE A 456 -17.91 34.32 15.88
N PHE A 457 -17.56 33.35 16.70
CA PHE A 457 -16.28 33.36 17.39
C PHE A 457 -15.16 33.20 16.34
N ASP A 458 -14.41 34.28 16.16
CA ASP A 458 -13.20 34.26 15.37
C ASP A 458 -12.13 33.46 16.15
N PHE A 459 -11.84 32.24 15.69
CA PHE A 459 -10.81 31.37 16.29
C PHE A 459 -9.38 31.73 15.86
N SER A 460 -9.17 32.73 15.03
CA SER A 460 -7.82 33.15 14.60
C SER A 460 -6.96 33.59 15.80
N ASP A 461 -7.56 34.22 16.79
CA ASP A 461 -6.89 34.66 18.03
C ASP A 461 -6.60 33.50 19.01
N CYS A 462 -7.31 32.37 18.88
CA CYS A 462 -7.08 31.20 19.74
C CYS A 462 -5.93 30.32 19.24
N THR A 463 -5.65 30.30 17.93
CA THR A 463 -4.57 29.48 17.36
C THR A 463 -3.19 30.06 17.69
N GLU A 464 -3.01 31.37 17.68
CA GLU A 464 -1.76 32.00 18.08
C GLU A 464 -1.45 31.81 19.56
N LYS A 465 -2.44 31.99 20.45
CA LYS A 465 -2.26 31.77 21.89
C LYS A 465 -2.00 30.30 22.25
N ALA A 466 -2.62 29.36 21.54
CA ALA A 466 -2.39 27.94 21.76
C ALA A 466 -0.99 27.48 21.30
N GLN A 467 -0.46 28.06 20.23
CA GLN A 467 0.91 27.80 19.76
C GLN A 467 1.96 28.36 20.71
N VAL A 468 1.77 29.59 21.22
CA VAL A 468 2.69 30.22 22.19
C VAL A 468 2.70 29.45 23.50
N THR A 469 1.56 28.96 23.97
CA THR A 469 1.49 28.17 25.23
C THR A 469 2.15 26.79 25.12
N LYS A 470 2.14 26.17 23.92
CA LYS A 470 2.86 24.90 23.69
C LYS A 470 4.37 25.08 23.64
N LEU A 471 4.88 26.16 23.06
CA LEU A 471 6.32 26.44 23.00
C LEU A 471 6.91 26.72 24.38
N THR A 472 6.18 27.41 25.27
CA THR A 472 6.66 27.69 26.65
C THR A 472 6.61 26.48 27.58
N GLN A 473 5.91 25.41 27.28
CA GLN A 473 5.91 24.16 28.04
C GLN A 473 7.07 23.21 27.68
N TRP A 474 7.76 23.44 26.55
CA TRP A 474 8.90 22.61 26.13
C TRP A 474 10.27 23.20 26.53
N GLU A 475 10.31 24.42 27.03
CA GLU A 475 11.54 25.07 27.53
C GLU A 475 11.70 24.98 29.09
N ARG A 476 10.89 24.18 29.74
CA ARG A 476 11.02 23.84 31.17
C ARG A 476 11.09 22.30 31.31
#